data_f631a114ad7a8a01b040d7bc88b33b15
#
_entry.id   f631a114ad7a8a01b040d7bc88b33b15
#
_cell.length_a   1.000
_cell.length_b   1.000
_cell.length_c   1.000
_cell.angle_alpha   90.00
_cell.angle_beta   90.00
_cell.angle_gamma   90.00
#
_symmetry.space_group_name_H-M   'P 1'
#
loop_
_entity.id
_entity.type
_entity.pdbx_description
1 polymer ?
#
loop_
_entity_poly.entity_id
_entity_poly.type
_entity_poly.pdbx_seq_one_letter_code
_entity_poly.pdbx_strand_id
1 'polypeptide(L)'
;MNIRELSVQRRDATGKGPVRRLRRAGLVPAILYGGGTEPVTLAVAPAEVHRALHAHAGGGVLVNLRVAGEAEPRPAVVRDLQFDPVRDTLLHVDLQAVRMDEEITVEVPIHVVGEAAGVKEQSGVLAVLLRQVEVACLPSLIPERIDIDVTPLRIHGVLTVADLQLPEGVRVTVAPTQAIVTVAAPMAEEVAPVAAAPAAEPEVVTERKPKEEEEAKPEAKAKK
;
A
#
# COMPACT_ATOMS: atom_id res chain seq x y z
N MET A 1 -6.86 -18.22 17.97
CA MET A 1 -7.26 -17.20 16.98
C MET A 1 -8.05 -16.10 17.66
N ASN A 2 -7.58 -14.88 17.64
CA ASN A 2 -8.34 -13.75 18.16
C ASN A 2 -9.13 -13.12 17.00
N ILE A 3 -10.34 -13.65 16.74
CA ILE A 3 -11.28 -13.01 15.82
C ILE A 3 -11.74 -11.73 16.50
N ARG A 4 -11.42 -10.58 15.91
CA ARG A 4 -11.72 -9.27 16.48
C ARG A 4 -13.12 -8.83 16.08
N GLU A 5 -13.80 -8.17 17.00
CA GLU A 5 -15.11 -7.59 16.74
C GLU A 5 -14.96 -6.17 16.20
N LEU A 6 -15.70 -5.86 15.16
CA LEU A 6 -15.77 -4.54 14.54
C LEU A 6 -17.22 -4.06 14.53
N SER A 7 -17.52 -3.01 15.29
CA SER A 7 -18.86 -2.43 15.33
C SER A 7 -19.08 -1.51 14.14
N VAL A 8 -20.11 -1.77 13.37
CA VAL A 8 -20.44 -1.00 12.16
C VAL A 8 -21.89 -0.55 12.15
N GLN A 9 -22.15 0.58 11.52
CA GLN A 9 -23.48 1.14 11.37
C GLN A 9 -23.91 1.04 9.91
N ARG A 10 -25.15 0.60 9.67
CA ARG A 10 -25.72 0.61 8.32
C ARG A 10 -26.00 2.05 7.90
N ARG A 11 -25.72 2.38 6.66
CA ARG A 11 -26.06 3.68 6.05
C ARG A 11 -26.86 3.48 4.78
N ASP A 12 -27.89 4.30 4.59
CA ASP A 12 -28.72 4.26 3.39
C ASP A 12 -28.33 5.39 2.40
N ALA A 13 -27.71 6.45 2.92
CA ALA A 13 -27.30 7.59 2.10
C ALA A 13 -26.04 7.29 1.32
N THR A 14 -26.14 7.30 0.00
CA THR A 14 -25.04 7.10 -0.96
C THR A 14 -24.68 8.41 -1.67
N GLY A 15 -23.49 8.45 -2.31
CA GLY A 15 -23.01 9.57 -3.10
C GLY A 15 -22.04 10.51 -2.36
N LYS A 16 -21.47 11.47 -3.11
CA LYS A 16 -20.36 12.34 -2.69
C LYS A 16 -20.67 13.22 -1.47
N GLY A 17 -21.88 13.78 -1.43
CA GLY A 17 -22.31 14.71 -0.35
C GLY A 17 -22.42 14.04 1.02
N PRO A 18 -23.20 12.96 1.16
CA PRO A 18 -23.30 12.18 2.40
C PRO A 18 -21.96 11.62 2.88
N VAL A 19 -21.14 11.05 1.99
CA VAL A 19 -19.82 10.51 2.32
C VAL A 19 -18.88 11.59 2.89
N ARG A 20 -18.91 12.81 2.30
CA ARG A 20 -18.12 13.93 2.83
C ARG A 20 -18.57 14.36 4.22
N ARG A 21 -19.90 14.36 4.50
CA ARG A 21 -20.43 14.65 5.83
C ARG A 21 -20.04 13.59 6.84
N LEU A 22 -20.09 12.31 6.45
CA LEU A 22 -19.68 11.20 7.28
C LEU A 22 -18.22 11.33 7.74
N ARG A 23 -17.29 11.58 6.79
CA ARG A 23 -15.88 11.78 7.11
C ARG A 23 -15.63 13.00 8.01
N ARG A 24 -16.42 14.08 7.86
CA ARG A 24 -16.36 15.24 8.76
C ARG A 24 -16.86 14.93 10.17
N ALA A 25 -17.78 13.97 10.30
CA ALA A 25 -18.26 13.47 11.59
C ALA A 25 -17.30 12.45 12.24
N GLY A 26 -16.13 12.19 11.62
CA GLY A 26 -15.12 11.26 12.14
C GLY A 26 -15.42 9.80 11.86
N LEU A 27 -16.34 9.48 10.95
CA LEU A 27 -16.66 8.12 10.53
C LEU A 27 -16.13 7.85 9.12
N VAL A 28 -15.74 6.61 8.86
CA VAL A 28 -15.23 6.15 7.56
C VAL A 28 -16.30 5.34 6.86
N PRO A 29 -16.58 5.60 5.57
CA PRO A 29 -17.45 4.75 4.79
C PRO A 29 -16.81 3.39 4.56
N ALA A 30 -17.62 2.33 4.67
CA ALA A 30 -17.22 0.97 4.36
C ALA A 30 -18.28 0.31 3.47
N ILE A 31 -17.90 -0.75 2.80
CA ILE A 31 -18.78 -1.60 1.99
C ILE A 31 -18.53 -3.05 2.40
N LEU A 32 -19.62 -3.78 2.67
CA LEU A 32 -19.61 -5.23 2.85
C LEU A 32 -20.21 -5.88 1.62
N TYR A 33 -19.47 -6.76 0.97
CA TYR A 33 -19.90 -7.52 -0.20
C TYR A 33 -19.46 -9.00 -0.09
N GLY A 34 -19.96 -9.86 -0.96
CA GLY A 34 -19.63 -11.29 -0.97
C GLY A 34 -20.57 -12.15 -0.14
N GLY A 35 -20.20 -13.44 0.06
CA GLY A 35 -21.01 -14.40 0.82
C GLY A 35 -22.39 -14.71 0.23
N GLY A 36 -22.66 -14.34 -1.05
CA GLY A 36 -23.96 -14.53 -1.69
C GLY A 36 -25.05 -13.55 -1.25
N THR A 37 -24.70 -12.47 -0.52
CA THR A 37 -25.62 -11.42 -0.07
C THR A 37 -25.45 -10.14 -0.87
N GLU A 38 -26.50 -9.31 -0.92
CA GLU A 38 -26.41 -7.99 -1.55
C GLU A 38 -25.39 -7.10 -0.84
N PRO A 39 -24.66 -6.25 -1.58
CA PRO A 39 -23.71 -5.31 -0.98
C PRO A 39 -24.39 -4.35 0.00
N VAL A 40 -23.85 -4.25 1.20
CA VAL A 40 -24.36 -3.37 2.27
C VAL A 40 -23.40 -2.22 2.50
N THR A 41 -23.93 -0.99 2.45
CA THR A 41 -23.13 0.19 2.76
C THR A 41 -23.11 0.44 4.26
N LEU A 42 -21.89 0.61 4.79
CA LEU A 42 -21.61 0.71 6.21
C LEU A 42 -20.84 1.99 6.55
N ALA A 43 -20.84 2.33 7.82
CA ALA A 43 -20.00 3.35 8.41
C ALA A 43 -19.30 2.76 9.63
N VAL A 44 -18.00 3.05 9.77
CA VAL A 44 -17.15 2.52 10.84
C VAL A 44 -16.33 3.62 11.48
N ALA A 45 -16.03 3.50 12.77
CA ALA A 45 -15.11 4.41 13.44
C ALA A 45 -13.66 4.02 13.11
N PRO A 46 -12.80 4.97 12.66
CA PRO A 46 -11.41 4.66 12.31
C PRO A 46 -10.64 4.04 13.47
N ALA A 47 -10.91 4.44 14.70
CA ALA A 47 -10.26 3.89 15.88
C ALA A 47 -10.54 2.37 16.07
N GLU A 48 -11.72 1.89 15.71
CA GLU A 48 -12.04 0.46 15.77
C GLU A 48 -11.33 -0.32 14.67
N VAL A 49 -11.26 0.25 13.46
CA VAL A 49 -10.51 -0.34 12.34
C VAL A 49 -9.03 -0.44 12.70
N HIS A 50 -8.43 0.64 13.18
CA HIS A 50 -7.03 0.61 13.64
C HIS A 50 -6.81 -0.44 14.72
N ARG A 51 -7.70 -0.52 15.72
CA ARG A 51 -7.59 -1.53 16.79
C ARG A 51 -7.68 -2.96 16.24
N ALA A 52 -8.53 -3.20 15.24
CA ALA A 52 -8.63 -4.49 14.57
C ALA A 52 -7.39 -4.83 13.75
N LEU A 53 -6.74 -3.82 13.17
CA LEU A 53 -5.59 -3.96 12.26
C LEU A 53 -4.23 -3.90 12.95
N HIS A 54 -4.10 -3.26 14.12
CA HIS A 54 -2.81 -3.04 14.80
C HIS A 54 -1.99 -4.30 15.09
N ALA A 55 -2.57 -5.48 14.95
CA ALA A 55 -1.81 -6.73 15.00
C ALA A 55 -1.36 -7.22 13.61
N HIS A 56 -1.85 -6.59 12.52
CA HIS A 56 -1.67 -7.08 11.16
C HIS A 56 -1.34 -5.90 10.24
N ALA A 57 -0.14 -5.88 9.73
CA ALA A 57 0.36 -4.80 8.88
C ALA A 57 -0.19 -4.80 7.44
N GLY A 58 -1.26 -5.57 7.15
CA GLY A 58 -1.79 -5.72 5.79
C GLY A 58 -3.25 -6.13 5.72
N GLY A 59 -3.76 -6.31 4.52
CA GLY A 59 -5.08 -6.89 4.26
C GLY A 59 -5.19 -8.34 4.73
N GLY A 60 -6.37 -8.95 4.61
CA GLY A 60 -6.58 -10.35 4.95
C GLY A 60 -6.93 -10.62 6.43
N VAL A 61 -7.24 -9.60 7.21
CA VAL A 61 -7.64 -9.75 8.62
C VAL A 61 -9.08 -10.23 8.74
N LEU A 62 -9.28 -11.37 9.41
CA LEU A 62 -10.60 -11.87 9.73
C LEU A 62 -11.21 -11.10 10.92
N VAL A 63 -12.38 -10.52 10.70
CA VAL A 63 -13.14 -9.76 11.70
C VAL A 63 -14.58 -10.23 11.80
N ASN A 64 -15.15 -10.17 12.99
CA ASN A 64 -16.58 -10.36 13.22
C ASN A 64 -17.27 -8.99 13.18
N LEU A 65 -18.09 -8.75 12.17
CA LEU A 65 -18.85 -7.52 12.03
C LEU A 65 -20.11 -7.57 12.89
N ARG A 66 -20.22 -6.62 13.81
CA ARG A 66 -21.47 -6.33 14.51
C ARG A 66 -22.17 -5.17 13.82
N VAL A 67 -23.17 -5.50 13.00
CA VAL A 67 -23.99 -4.48 12.34
C VAL A 67 -25.05 -3.99 13.29
N ALA A 68 -25.15 -2.68 13.51
CA ALA A 68 -26.19 -2.11 14.36
C ALA A 68 -27.59 -2.50 13.84
N GLY A 69 -28.37 -3.22 14.66
CA GLY A 69 -29.70 -3.73 14.30
C GLY A 69 -29.73 -5.21 13.88
N GLU A 70 -28.59 -5.88 13.75
CA GLU A 70 -28.52 -7.32 13.52
C GLU A 70 -28.10 -8.04 14.82
N ALA A 71 -28.70 -9.19 15.08
CA ALA A 71 -28.43 -9.96 16.31
C ALA A 71 -27.17 -10.82 16.19
N GLU A 72 -26.82 -11.26 14.99
CA GLU A 72 -25.70 -12.17 14.76
C GLU A 72 -24.49 -11.46 14.15
N PRO A 73 -23.29 -11.72 14.65
CA PRO A 73 -22.08 -11.20 14.04
C PRO A 73 -21.81 -11.90 12.69
N ARG A 74 -21.43 -11.16 11.68
CA ARG A 74 -21.07 -11.69 10.36
C ARG A 74 -19.56 -11.79 10.22
N PRO A 75 -19.00 -12.98 9.92
CA PRO A 75 -17.59 -13.09 9.62
C PRO A 75 -17.28 -12.40 8.29
N ALA A 76 -16.26 -11.55 8.29
CA ALA A 76 -15.78 -10.85 7.11
C ALA A 76 -14.25 -10.70 7.15
N VAL A 77 -13.65 -10.54 5.98
CA VAL A 77 -12.24 -10.25 5.84
C VAL A 77 -12.09 -8.81 5.34
N VAL A 78 -11.14 -8.09 5.92
CA VAL A 78 -10.74 -6.77 5.41
C VAL A 78 -9.97 -6.98 4.12
N ARG A 79 -10.54 -6.55 2.99
CA ARG A 79 -9.96 -6.75 1.66
C ARG A 79 -9.03 -5.61 1.28
N ASP A 80 -9.47 -4.38 1.49
CA ASP A 80 -8.71 -3.19 1.13
C ASP A 80 -8.93 -2.04 2.12
N LEU A 81 -7.92 -1.23 2.27
CA LEU A 81 -7.88 -0.06 3.14
C LEU A 81 -7.30 1.11 2.37
N GLN A 82 -8.12 2.10 2.12
CA GLN A 82 -7.68 3.30 1.43
C GLN A 82 -7.30 4.39 2.42
N PHE A 83 -6.07 4.87 2.32
CA PHE A 83 -5.55 5.96 3.13
C PHE A 83 -5.32 7.22 2.29
N ASP A 84 -5.44 8.38 2.91
CA ASP A 84 -5.00 9.64 2.34
C ASP A 84 -3.46 9.70 2.40
N PRO A 85 -2.74 9.82 1.27
CA PRO A 85 -1.28 9.74 1.27
C PRO A 85 -0.59 10.93 1.94
N VAL A 86 -1.33 12.04 2.18
CA VAL A 86 -0.78 13.26 2.80
C VAL A 86 -1.06 13.31 4.29
N ARG A 87 -2.26 12.87 4.70
CA ARG A 87 -2.75 12.98 6.08
C ARG A 87 -2.72 11.68 6.85
N ASP A 88 -2.44 10.57 6.16
CA ASP A 88 -2.49 9.20 6.69
C ASP A 88 -3.84 8.86 7.37
N THR A 89 -4.91 9.48 6.87
CA THR A 89 -6.26 9.25 7.37
C THR A 89 -6.97 8.19 6.56
N LEU A 90 -7.65 7.26 7.22
CA LEU A 90 -8.44 6.22 6.58
C LEU A 90 -9.61 6.83 5.81
N LEU A 91 -9.71 6.54 4.51
CA LEU A 91 -10.73 7.06 3.59
C LEU A 91 -11.84 6.07 3.30
N HIS A 92 -11.52 4.79 3.14
CA HIS A 92 -12.46 3.72 2.81
C HIS A 92 -12.02 2.39 3.39
N VAL A 93 -12.97 1.50 3.66
CA VAL A 93 -12.72 0.13 4.09
C VAL A 93 -13.58 -0.81 3.25
N ASP A 94 -12.94 -1.77 2.61
CA ASP A 94 -13.59 -2.83 1.86
C ASP A 94 -13.62 -4.10 2.69
N LEU A 95 -14.83 -4.61 2.92
CA LEU A 95 -15.09 -5.79 3.72
C LEU A 95 -15.71 -6.86 2.82
N GLN A 96 -15.15 -8.05 2.83
CA GLN A 96 -15.68 -9.20 2.12
C GLN A 96 -16.29 -10.17 3.13
N ALA A 97 -17.60 -10.41 3.04
CA ALA A 97 -18.25 -11.45 3.82
C ALA A 97 -17.74 -12.82 3.37
N VAL A 98 -17.37 -13.66 4.32
CA VAL A 98 -16.78 -14.97 4.03
C VAL A 98 -17.55 -16.07 4.76
N ARG A 99 -17.52 -17.26 4.15
CA ARG A 99 -18.00 -18.50 4.80
C ARG A 99 -16.79 -19.26 5.28
N MET A 100 -16.88 -19.85 6.46
CA MET A 100 -15.75 -20.57 7.07
C MET A 100 -15.34 -21.81 6.27
N ASP A 101 -16.22 -22.32 5.41
CA ASP A 101 -16.04 -23.56 4.63
C ASP A 101 -15.52 -23.32 3.20
N GLU A 102 -15.39 -22.05 2.79
CA GLU A 102 -14.97 -21.69 1.44
C GLU A 102 -13.51 -21.16 1.44
N GLU A 103 -12.70 -21.61 0.47
CA GLU A 103 -11.37 -21.06 0.27
C GLU A 103 -11.45 -19.62 -0.25
N ILE A 104 -10.68 -18.75 0.33
CA ILE A 104 -10.58 -17.35 -0.08
C ILE A 104 -9.17 -17.00 -0.46
N THR A 105 -9.04 -16.05 -1.40
CA THR A 105 -7.75 -15.48 -1.77
C THR A 105 -7.56 -14.17 -1.02
N VAL A 106 -6.47 -14.07 -0.27
CA VAL A 106 -6.12 -12.88 0.52
C VAL A 106 -4.68 -12.48 0.29
N GLU A 107 -4.39 -11.20 0.45
CA GLU A 107 -3.03 -10.67 0.42
C GLU A 107 -2.43 -10.70 1.82
N VAL A 108 -1.30 -11.37 1.96
CA VAL A 108 -0.58 -11.51 3.23
C VAL A 108 0.75 -10.77 3.14
N PRO A 109 1.08 -9.91 4.13
CA PRO A 109 2.35 -9.18 4.12
C PRO A 109 3.53 -10.12 4.36
N ILE A 110 4.63 -9.84 3.66
CA ILE A 110 5.91 -10.52 3.85
C ILE A 110 6.73 -9.70 4.84
N HIS A 111 7.25 -10.37 5.86
CA HIS A 111 8.15 -9.80 6.83
C HIS A 111 9.55 -10.36 6.64
N VAL A 112 10.52 -9.48 6.39
CA VAL A 112 11.91 -9.86 6.21
C VAL A 112 12.57 -10.02 7.58
N VAL A 113 13.13 -11.20 7.83
CA VAL A 113 13.80 -11.53 9.08
C VAL A 113 15.31 -11.67 8.82
N GLY A 114 16.12 -11.14 9.72
CA GLY A 114 17.58 -11.19 9.62
C GLY A 114 18.19 -10.04 8.82
N GLU A 115 19.51 -10.09 8.67
CA GLU A 115 20.27 -9.14 7.86
C GLU A 115 21.07 -9.93 6.81
N ALA A 116 20.91 -9.59 5.55
CA ALA A 116 21.57 -10.26 4.45
C ALA A 116 23.12 -10.15 4.57
N ALA A 117 23.84 -11.27 4.38
CA ALA A 117 25.29 -11.29 4.39
C ALA A 117 25.88 -10.31 3.33
N GLY A 118 25.21 -10.19 2.17
CA GLY A 118 25.62 -9.24 1.12
C GLY A 118 25.50 -7.77 1.52
N VAL A 119 24.59 -7.44 2.45
CA VAL A 119 24.47 -6.07 2.99
C VAL A 119 25.58 -5.81 4.02
N LYS A 120 25.80 -6.78 4.97
CA LYS A 120 26.81 -6.64 6.03
C LYS A 120 28.24 -6.64 5.53
N GLU A 121 28.59 -7.60 4.67
CA GLU A 121 29.97 -7.85 4.27
C GLU A 121 30.40 -7.03 3.04
N GLN A 122 29.46 -6.72 2.18
CA GLN A 122 29.75 -6.16 0.86
C GLN A 122 29.01 -4.83 0.59
N SER A 123 28.40 -4.23 1.62
CA SER A 123 27.66 -2.96 1.51
C SER A 123 26.56 -2.96 0.43
N GLY A 124 25.99 -4.13 0.12
CA GLY A 124 24.90 -4.27 -0.82
C GLY A 124 23.63 -3.59 -0.34
N VAL A 125 22.69 -3.32 -1.23
CA VAL A 125 21.39 -2.76 -0.93
C VAL A 125 20.33 -3.84 -1.05
N LEU A 126 19.58 -4.08 0.05
CA LEU A 126 18.44 -4.99 0.04
C LEU A 126 17.26 -4.30 -0.63
N ALA A 127 16.76 -4.85 -1.72
CA ALA A 127 15.56 -4.39 -2.40
C ALA A 127 14.43 -5.41 -2.22
N VAL A 128 13.33 -4.98 -1.59
CA VAL A 128 12.10 -5.76 -1.46
C VAL A 128 11.21 -5.42 -2.66
N LEU A 129 11.02 -6.38 -3.55
CA LEU A 129 10.23 -6.24 -4.78
C LEU A 129 8.75 -6.50 -4.51
N LEU A 130 8.44 -7.51 -3.68
CA LEU A 130 7.09 -7.84 -3.26
C LEU A 130 6.97 -7.70 -1.75
N ARG A 131 6.04 -6.87 -1.32
CA ARG A 131 5.74 -6.67 0.11
C ARG A 131 4.57 -7.53 0.58
N GLN A 132 3.77 -8.03 -0.35
CA GLN A 132 2.58 -8.83 -0.09
C GLN A 132 2.51 -9.95 -1.12
N VAL A 133 1.96 -11.09 -0.72
CA VAL A 133 1.73 -12.23 -1.60
C VAL A 133 0.27 -12.66 -1.48
N GLU A 134 -0.35 -12.96 -2.63
CA GLU A 134 -1.68 -13.54 -2.68
C GLU A 134 -1.62 -15.02 -2.33
N VAL A 135 -2.40 -15.40 -1.30
CA VAL A 135 -2.53 -16.78 -0.86
C VAL A 135 -3.98 -17.21 -0.84
N ALA A 136 -4.23 -18.44 -1.25
CA ALA A 136 -5.53 -19.10 -1.14
C ALA A 136 -5.53 -20.00 0.10
N CYS A 137 -6.44 -19.77 1.03
CA CYS A 137 -6.58 -20.54 2.26
C CYS A 137 -8.00 -20.45 2.81
N LEU A 138 -8.32 -21.32 3.79
CA LEU A 138 -9.53 -21.18 4.58
C LEU A 138 -9.44 -19.96 5.52
N PRO A 139 -10.55 -19.26 5.80
CA PRO A 139 -10.55 -18.09 6.69
C PRO A 139 -9.93 -18.35 8.06
N SER A 140 -10.03 -19.58 8.54
CA SER A 140 -9.45 -20.01 9.81
C SER A 140 -7.93 -20.19 9.78
N LEU A 141 -7.32 -20.29 8.60
CA LEU A 141 -5.89 -20.56 8.42
C LEU A 141 -5.10 -19.36 7.85
N ILE A 142 -5.72 -18.19 7.79
CA ILE A 142 -5.06 -16.99 7.31
C ILE A 142 -3.87 -16.66 8.23
N PRO A 143 -2.62 -16.64 7.73
CA PRO A 143 -1.46 -16.23 8.51
C PRO A 143 -1.44 -14.72 8.67
N GLU A 144 -0.98 -14.24 9.82
CA GLU A 144 -0.84 -12.80 10.08
C GLU A 144 0.27 -12.17 9.23
N ARG A 145 1.32 -12.93 8.96
CA ARG A 145 2.48 -12.55 8.15
C ARG A 145 3.20 -13.79 7.67
N ILE A 146 4.00 -13.64 6.64
CA ILE A 146 4.89 -14.67 6.15
C ILE A 146 6.32 -14.17 6.38
N ASP A 147 7.07 -14.88 7.22
CA ASP A 147 8.46 -14.54 7.53
C ASP A 147 9.38 -15.14 6.46
N ILE A 148 10.33 -14.32 5.95
CA ILE A 148 11.37 -14.76 5.01
C ILE A 148 12.75 -14.43 5.58
N ASP A 149 13.61 -15.44 5.68
CA ASP A 149 14.99 -15.26 6.16
C ASP A 149 15.90 -14.83 5.01
N VAL A 150 16.48 -13.64 5.14
CA VAL A 150 17.42 -13.07 4.16
C VAL A 150 18.88 -13.26 4.58
N THR A 151 19.17 -13.86 5.72
CA THR A 151 20.53 -14.05 6.25
C THR A 151 21.49 -14.70 5.25
N PRO A 152 21.10 -15.76 4.49
CA PRO A 152 22.00 -16.40 3.54
C PRO A 152 22.22 -15.61 2.24
N LEU A 153 21.48 -14.50 1.99
CA LEU A 153 21.55 -13.75 0.75
C LEU A 153 22.86 -12.98 0.60
N ARG A 154 23.54 -13.23 -0.52
CA ARG A 154 24.73 -12.49 -0.99
C ARG A 154 24.35 -11.49 -2.08
N ILE A 155 25.31 -10.66 -2.52
CA ILE A 155 25.12 -9.75 -3.68
C ILE A 155 24.68 -10.57 -4.90
N HIS A 156 23.71 -10.03 -5.64
CA HIS A 156 23.00 -10.67 -6.75
C HIS A 156 22.17 -11.91 -6.35
N GLY A 157 22.05 -12.22 -5.05
CA GLY A 157 21.11 -13.24 -4.58
C GLY A 157 19.66 -12.77 -4.73
N VAL A 158 18.80 -13.72 -5.08
CA VAL A 158 17.36 -13.49 -5.23
C VAL A 158 16.63 -14.57 -4.45
N LEU A 159 15.67 -14.17 -3.62
CA LEU A 159 14.70 -15.09 -3.03
C LEU A 159 13.40 -14.99 -3.83
N THR A 160 12.83 -16.16 -4.11
CA THR A 160 11.61 -16.32 -4.89
C THR A 160 10.43 -16.75 -4.02
N VAL A 161 9.24 -16.76 -4.59
CA VAL A 161 8.02 -17.25 -3.91
C VAL A 161 8.16 -18.71 -3.48
N ALA A 162 8.96 -19.52 -4.19
CA ALA A 162 9.21 -20.91 -3.84
C ALA A 162 9.98 -21.09 -2.53
N ASP A 163 10.75 -20.08 -2.10
CA ASP A 163 11.58 -20.10 -0.87
C ASP A 163 10.79 -19.69 0.38
N LEU A 164 9.48 -19.35 0.23
CA LEU A 164 8.62 -18.97 1.36
C LEU A 164 8.28 -20.18 2.24
N GLN A 165 8.40 -19.99 3.54
CA GLN A 165 7.93 -20.97 4.53
C GLN A 165 6.44 -20.75 4.78
N LEU A 166 5.61 -21.57 4.13
CA LEU A 166 4.15 -21.49 4.23
C LEU A 166 3.65 -22.42 5.34
N PRO A 167 2.68 -22.01 6.15
CA PRO A 167 1.99 -22.90 7.08
C PRO A 167 1.11 -23.91 6.33
N GLU A 168 0.73 -24.99 7.01
CA GLU A 168 -0.13 -26.02 6.46
C GLU A 168 -1.51 -25.44 6.03
N GLY A 169 -1.98 -25.81 4.86
CA GLY A 169 -3.30 -25.37 4.34
C GLY A 169 -3.29 -24.02 3.61
N VAL A 170 -2.13 -23.40 3.40
CA VAL A 170 -1.99 -22.16 2.64
C VAL A 170 -1.33 -22.45 1.28
N ARG A 171 -1.93 -21.98 0.20
CA ARG A 171 -1.41 -22.11 -1.16
C ARG A 171 -1.15 -20.72 -1.75
N VAL A 172 0.00 -20.54 -2.36
CA VAL A 172 0.30 -19.30 -3.11
C VAL A 172 -0.33 -19.33 -4.47
N THR A 173 -1.02 -18.27 -4.85
CA THR A 173 -1.64 -18.10 -6.18
C THR A 173 -0.64 -17.52 -7.19
N VAL A 174 0.37 -16.82 -6.72
CA VAL A 174 1.41 -16.17 -7.54
C VAL A 174 2.40 -17.18 -8.07
N ALA A 175 3.02 -16.89 -9.24
CA ALA A 175 4.00 -17.77 -9.86
C ALA A 175 5.21 -18.02 -8.92
N PRO A 176 5.65 -19.28 -8.74
CA PRO A 176 6.74 -19.63 -7.81
C PRO A 176 8.10 -19.02 -8.20
N THR A 177 8.27 -18.62 -9.45
CA THR A 177 9.50 -18.00 -9.97
C THR A 177 9.60 -16.49 -9.71
N GLN A 178 8.55 -15.87 -9.17
CA GLN A 178 8.53 -14.44 -8.91
C GLN A 178 9.49 -14.08 -7.79
N ALA A 179 10.36 -13.08 -8.03
CA ALA A 179 11.31 -12.61 -7.06
C ALA A 179 10.61 -11.75 -5.97
N ILE A 180 10.93 -12.01 -4.72
CA ILE A 180 10.43 -11.28 -3.55
C ILE A 180 11.47 -10.28 -3.06
N VAL A 181 12.69 -10.75 -2.84
CA VAL A 181 13.79 -9.96 -2.30
C VAL A 181 15.04 -10.21 -3.12
N THR A 182 15.78 -9.14 -3.39
CA THR A 182 17.09 -9.20 -4.03
C THR A 182 18.11 -8.31 -3.32
N VAL A 183 19.38 -8.66 -3.40
CA VAL A 183 20.48 -7.81 -2.94
C VAL A 183 21.24 -7.27 -4.14
N ALA A 184 21.12 -5.96 -4.38
CA ALA A 184 21.87 -5.27 -5.42
C ALA A 184 23.27 -4.87 -4.92
N ALA A 185 24.25 -4.83 -5.84
CA ALA A 185 25.53 -4.25 -5.55
C ALA A 185 25.37 -2.75 -5.23
N PRO A 186 26.19 -2.17 -4.33
CA PRO A 186 26.18 -0.73 -4.13
C PRO A 186 26.58 -0.07 -5.43
N MET A 187 25.81 0.93 -5.85
CA MET A 187 26.19 1.79 -6.96
C MET A 187 27.38 2.62 -6.46
N ALA A 188 28.61 2.21 -6.82
CA ALA A 188 29.75 3.07 -6.65
C ALA A 188 29.44 4.35 -7.42
N GLU A 189 29.32 5.45 -6.71
CA GLU A 189 29.30 6.78 -7.31
C GLU A 189 30.62 6.89 -8.04
N GLU A 190 30.60 6.62 -9.34
CA GLU A 190 31.71 6.87 -10.25
C GLU A 190 31.86 8.39 -10.24
N VAL A 191 32.67 8.87 -9.29
CA VAL A 191 33.19 10.21 -9.31
C VAL A 191 34.01 10.25 -10.60
N ALA A 192 33.35 10.70 -11.67
CA ALA A 192 34.06 11.03 -12.92
C ALA A 192 35.25 11.90 -12.54
N PRO A 193 36.49 11.52 -12.87
CA PRO A 193 37.61 12.35 -12.59
C PRO A 193 37.40 13.63 -13.39
N VAL A 194 37.18 14.73 -12.69
CA VAL A 194 37.22 16.07 -13.28
C VAL A 194 38.61 16.23 -13.78
N ALA A 195 38.81 15.93 -15.08
CA ALA A 195 40.04 16.26 -15.80
C ALA A 195 40.17 17.76 -15.72
N ALA A 196 41.14 18.19 -14.94
CA ALA A 196 41.63 19.55 -14.91
C ALA A 196 42.09 19.91 -16.31
N ALA A 197 41.31 20.73 -17.01
CA ALA A 197 41.78 21.47 -18.16
C ALA A 197 42.24 22.85 -17.68
N PRO A 198 43.43 23.33 -18.12
CA PRO A 198 44.04 24.56 -17.61
C PRO A 198 43.30 25.80 -18.11
N ALA A 199 43.35 26.79 -17.22
CA ALA A 199 42.84 28.13 -17.41
C ALA A 199 43.26 28.76 -18.78
N ALA A 200 42.26 29.28 -19.47
CA ALA A 200 42.43 30.36 -20.43
C ALA A 200 41.48 31.48 -20.04
N GLU A 201 42.06 32.63 -19.75
CA GLU A 201 41.41 33.88 -19.38
C GLU A 201 40.41 34.35 -20.45
N PRO A 202 39.28 34.92 -20.10
CA PRO A 202 38.45 35.61 -21.06
C PRO A 202 38.79 37.09 -21.10
N GLU A 203 39.17 37.56 -22.26
CA GLU A 203 39.20 38.98 -22.62
C GLU A 203 37.78 39.57 -22.61
N VAL A 204 37.68 40.68 -21.91
CA VAL A 204 36.53 41.56 -21.84
C VAL A 204 36.44 42.38 -23.13
N VAL A 205 35.34 42.25 -23.85
CA VAL A 205 34.95 43.27 -24.84
C VAL A 205 33.54 43.78 -24.47
N THR A 206 33.61 45.03 -24.03
CA THR A 206 32.47 45.89 -23.76
C THR A 206 32.00 46.52 -25.07
N GLU A 207 30.74 46.43 -25.44
CA GLU A 207 30.08 47.49 -26.23
C GLU A 207 28.55 47.45 -26.15
N ARG A 208 28.07 48.41 -25.55
CA ARG A 208 26.98 49.40 -25.61
C ARG A 208 25.78 49.09 -26.51
N LYS A 209 24.60 49.33 -25.85
CA LYS A 209 23.27 49.72 -26.33
C LYS A 209 23.23 50.72 -27.50
N PRO A 210 22.14 50.94 -28.24
CA PRO A 210 20.88 51.47 -27.74
C PRO A 210 19.59 50.91 -28.42
N LYS A 211 18.45 50.89 -27.71
CA LYS A 211 17.27 51.77 -27.71
C LYS A 211 16.48 51.90 -29.02
N GLU A 212 15.20 51.52 -28.98
CA GLU A 212 13.98 52.19 -29.47
C GLU A 212 12.83 51.19 -29.40
N GLU A 213 11.85 51.37 -28.59
CA GLU A 213 10.64 52.22 -28.66
C GLU A 213 9.70 51.86 -29.81
N GLU A 214 8.52 51.40 -29.52
CA GLU A 214 7.19 51.96 -29.93
C GLU A 214 6.13 50.87 -29.66
N GLU A 215 5.29 51.08 -28.71
CA GLU A 215 3.87 51.51 -28.74
C GLU A 215 2.97 50.80 -29.77
N ALA A 216 1.95 50.12 -29.25
CA ALA A 216 0.55 50.46 -29.50
C ALA A 216 -0.42 49.40 -28.92
N LYS A 217 -1.12 49.81 -27.91
CA LYS A 217 -2.55 49.45 -27.70
C LYS A 217 -3.40 50.28 -28.72
N PRO A 218 -4.66 50.02 -29.01
CA PRO A 218 -5.72 49.63 -28.11
C PRO A 218 -6.94 48.86 -28.72
N GLU A 219 -7.87 48.55 -27.79
CA GLU A 219 -9.37 48.58 -27.94
C GLU A 219 -10.06 47.59 -28.91
N ALA A 220 -11.08 46.98 -28.61
CA ALA A 220 -12.27 47.03 -27.77
C ALA A 220 -13.47 46.38 -28.49
N LYS A 221 -14.45 46.00 -27.70
CA LYS A 221 -15.88 45.77 -28.02
C LYS A 221 -16.28 44.43 -28.65
N ALA A 222 -17.01 43.61 -27.93
CA ALA A 222 -18.41 43.71 -27.45
C ALA A 222 -19.40 42.97 -28.34
N LYS A 223 -20.27 42.23 -27.65
CA LYS A 223 -21.62 41.79 -28.03
C LYS A 223 -21.80 40.59 -29.00
N LYS A 224 -22.23 39.48 -28.47
CA LYS A 224 -23.68 39.16 -28.33
C LYS A 224 -23.85 37.99 -27.41
#